data_49115a3ef4fed1ebf0bdfc237fb2584f
#
_entry.id   49115a3ef4fed1ebf0bdfc237fb2584f
#
_cell.length_a   1.000
_cell.length_b   1.000
_cell.length_c   1.000
_cell.angle_alpha   90.00
_cell.angle_beta   90.00
_cell.angle_gamma   90.00
#
_symmetry.space_group_name_H-M   'P 1'
#
loop_
_entity.id
_entity.type
_entity.pdbx_description
1 polymer ?
#
loop_
_entity_poly.entity_id
_entity_poly.type
_entity_poly.pdbx_seq_one_letter_code
_entity_poly.pdbx_strand_id
1 'polypeptide(L)'
;MRLQSILKESTSKGREYNHLEDLVFFEGSSGAFKAAQLLTRLGQDTGDVSIKWDGSPTIFWGRQPNGTFVLVGKNGWGKRMSTTPEDLSDYILNTGKGEDWRKEFAAGMSSLFAIMEDSTPADMRGYVYGDLLCHPGKPAVKNKDSITFKPNNVTYTVNSQSPLGQKM
;
A
#
# COMPACT_ATOMS: atom_id res chain seq x y z
N MET A 1 -2.41 -25.25 10.69
CA MET A 1 -2.98 -24.14 11.51
C MET A 1 -2.54 -22.85 10.85
N ARG A 2 -3.45 -22.04 10.28
CA ARG A 2 -3.07 -20.83 9.54
C ARG A 2 -2.59 -19.73 10.50
N LEU A 3 -1.56 -18.95 10.11
CA LEU A 3 -1.05 -17.80 10.88
C LEU A 3 -2.18 -16.88 11.37
N GLN A 4 -3.19 -16.63 10.52
CA GLN A 4 -4.37 -15.84 10.84
C GLN A 4 -5.22 -16.37 12.01
N SER A 5 -5.19 -17.69 12.31
CA SER A 5 -5.94 -18.22 13.44
C SER A 5 -5.24 -17.95 14.76
N ILE A 6 -3.91 -17.91 14.76
CA ILE A 6 -3.13 -17.60 15.99
C ILE A 6 -3.31 -16.12 16.39
N LEU A 7 -3.40 -15.22 15.40
CA LEU A 7 -3.63 -13.80 15.64
C LEU A 7 -5.08 -13.46 16.01
N LYS A 8 -6.07 -14.28 15.58
CA LYS A 8 -7.49 -14.07 15.90
C LYS A 8 -7.90 -14.49 17.30
N GLU A 9 -7.18 -15.38 17.96
CA GLU A 9 -7.56 -15.93 19.27
C GLU A 9 -7.31 -15.00 20.46
N SER A 10 -6.68 -13.82 20.26
CA SER A 10 -6.32 -12.92 21.35
C SER A 10 -6.96 -11.54 21.31
N THR A 11 -8.06 -11.34 20.59
CA THR A 11 -8.74 -10.05 20.54
C THR A 11 -9.55 -9.78 21.80
N SER A 12 -8.89 -9.30 22.85
CA SER A 12 -9.57 -8.43 23.81
C SER A 12 -9.91 -7.10 23.08
N LYS A 13 -11.15 -6.63 23.22
CA LYS A 13 -11.64 -5.38 22.60
C LYS A 13 -10.59 -4.26 22.70
N GLY A 14 -10.09 -3.79 21.54
CA GLY A 14 -9.22 -2.62 21.47
C GLY A 14 -7.73 -2.87 21.22
N ARG A 15 -7.26 -4.10 21.04
CA ARG A 15 -5.87 -4.39 20.66
C ARG A 15 -5.79 -4.79 19.20
N GLU A 16 -5.01 -4.04 18.43
CA GLU A 16 -4.66 -4.39 17.05
C GLU A 16 -3.26 -4.98 17.02
N TYR A 17 -3.12 -6.17 16.43
CA TYR A 17 -1.85 -6.85 16.22
C TYR A 17 -1.47 -6.67 14.75
N ASN A 18 -0.64 -5.68 14.47
CA ASN A 18 -0.18 -5.36 13.12
C ASN A 18 1.25 -5.85 12.86
N HIS A 19 2.03 -5.99 13.93
CA HIS A 19 3.42 -6.41 13.90
C HIS A 19 3.69 -7.52 14.91
N LEU A 20 4.81 -8.22 14.71
CA LEU A 20 5.17 -9.35 15.58
C LEU A 20 5.48 -8.90 17.03
N GLU A 21 6.07 -7.72 17.17
CA GLU A 21 6.37 -7.10 18.47
C GLU A 21 5.13 -6.75 19.28
N ASP A 22 3.97 -6.54 18.63
CA ASP A 22 2.72 -6.25 19.34
C ASP A 22 2.32 -7.41 20.24
N LEU A 23 2.65 -8.64 19.88
CA LEU A 23 2.48 -9.81 20.74
C LEU A 23 3.25 -9.65 22.05
N VAL A 24 4.48 -9.16 21.98
CA VAL A 24 5.32 -8.95 23.16
C VAL A 24 4.76 -7.83 24.03
N PHE A 25 4.38 -6.71 23.43
CA PHE A 25 3.84 -5.55 24.14
C PHE A 25 2.51 -5.83 24.82
N PHE A 26 1.62 -6.58 24.18
CA PHE A 26 0.28 -6.80 24.71
C PHE A 26 0.13 -8.06 25.56
N GLU A 27 0.99 -9.05 25.39
CA GLU A 27 0.89 -10.35 26.04
C GLU A 27 2.14 -10.72 26.87
N GLY A 28 3.16 -9.88 26.91
CA GLY A 28 4.38 -10.10 27.70
C GLY A 28 5.12 -11.37 27.29
N SER A 29 5.51 -12.19 28.27
CA SER A 29 6.28 -13.43 28.03
C SER A 29 5.55 -14.45 27.17
N SER A 30 4.23 -14.56 27.30
CA SER A 30 3.41 -15.42 26.44
C SER A 30 3.45 -14.97 24.98
N GLY A 31 3.38 -13.66 24.75
CA GLY A 31 3.51 -13.06 23.41
C GLY A 31 4.92 -13.26 22.83
N ALA A 32 5.96 -13.12 23.65
CA ALA A 32 7.34 -13.40 23.23
C ALA A 32 7.51 -14.85 22.78
N PHE A 33 6.94 -15.80 23.50
CA PHE A 33 6.98 -17.21 23.12
C PHE A 33 6.24 -17.46 21.79
N LYS A 34 5.05 -16.88 21.61
CA LYS A 34 4.30 -16.96 20.33
C LYS A 34 5.09 -16.35 19.19
N ALA A 35 5.70 -15.18 19.37
CA ALA A 35 6.55 -14.53 18.39
C ALA A 35 7.72 -15.42 17.96
N ALA A 36 8.42 -16.01 18.93
CA ALA A 36 9.51 -16.95 18.65
C ALA A 36 9.05 -18.18 17.86
N GLN A 37 7.90 -18.76 18.21
CA GLN A 37 7.31 -19.86 17.45
C GLN A 37 6.98 -19.48 16.03
N LEU A 38 6.44 -18.27 15.79
CA LEU A 38 6.16 -17.77 14.45
C LEU A 38 7.45 -17.64 13.63
N LEU A 39 8.49 -17.03 14.20
CA LEU A 39 9.80 -16.91 13.53
C LEU A 39 10.42 -18.28 13.20
N THR A 40 10.31 -19.24 14.12
CA THR A 40 10.79 -20.62 13.86
C THR A 40 10.07 -21.26 12.69
N ARG A 41 8.74 -21.07 12.58
CA ARG A 41 7.96 -21.56 11.44
C ARG A 41 8.31 -20.89 10.13
N LEU A 42 8.58 -19.57 10.14
CA LEU A 42 9.06 -18.84 8.98
C LEU A 42 10.35 -19.46 8.41
N GLY A 43 11.27 -19.89 9.28
CA GLY A 43 12.51 -20.56 8.88
C GLY A 43 12.34 -21.97 8.31
N GLN A 44 11.17 -22.59 8.47
CA GLN A 44 10.87 -23.94 8.00
C GLN A 44 10.20 -24.00 6.61
N ASP A 45 10.03 -22.86 5.94
CA ASP A 45 9.42 -22.74 4.60
C ASP A 45 8.11 -23.53 4.47
N THR A 46 7.13 -23.17 5.28
CA THR A 46 5.83 -23.86 5.31
C THR A 46 4.88 -23.46 4.18
N GLY A 47 5.32 -22.63 3.23
CA GLY A 47 4.49 -22.10 2.13
C GLY A 47 3.45 -21.06 2.53
N ASP A 48 3.33 -20.76 3.83
CA ASP A 48 2.37 -19.79 4.37
C ASP A 48 2.96 -18.36 4.51
N VAL A 49 4.17 -18.15 3.98
CA VAL A 49 4.91 -16.89 4.08
C VAL A 49 4.82 -16.13 2.77
N SER A 50 4.43 -14.86 2.87
CA SER A 50 4.45 -13.94 1.73
C SER A 50 5.23 -12.68 2.07
N ILE A 51 5.86 -12.07 1.07
CA ILE A 51 6.47 -10.77 1.20
C ILE A 51 5.38 -9.71 1.03
N LYS A 52 5.18 -8.87 2.05
CA LYS A 52 4.38 -7.65 1.91
C LYS A 52 5.29 -6.54 1.38
N TRP A 53 4.96 -6.01 0.22
CA TRP A 53 5.61 -4.82 -0.31
C TRP A 53 5.16 -3.60 0.51
N ASP A 54 6.13 -2.78 0.90
CA ASP A 54 5.88 -1.57 1.66
C ASP A 54 6.02 -0.36 0.73
N GLY A 55 4.89 0.13 0.26
CA GLY A 55 4.79 1.27 -0.65
C GLY A 55 4.53 2.59 0.05
N SER A 56 4.57 3.68 -0.70
CA SER A 56 4.20 5.03 -0.25
C SER A 56 3.96 5.94 -1.46
N PRO A 57 2.92 6.76 -1.44
CA PRO A 57 1.88 6.88 -0.41
C PRO A 57 0.79 5.80 -0.53
N THR A 58 0.01 5.66 0.55
CA THR A 58 -1.24 4.90 0.49
C THR A 58 -2.30 5.74 -0.22
N ILE A 59 -2.97 5.14 -1.18
CA ILE A 59 -4.07 5.75 -1.94
C ILE A 59 -5.34 4.91 -1.83
N PHE A 60 -6.48 5.57 -2.01
CA PHE A 60 -7.79 4.96 -2.15
C PHE A 60 -8.38 5.39 -3.48
N TRP A 61 -8.96 4.44 -4.21
CA TRP A 61 -9.59 4.72 -5.49
C TRP A 61 -10.79 3.80 -5.72
N GLY A 62 -11.62 4.16 -6.67
CA GLY A 62 -12.78 3.37 -7.04
C GLY A 62 -13.90 4.20 -7.60
N ARG A 63 -15.11 3.63 -7.61
CA ARG A 63 -16.28 4.36 -8.09
C ARG A 63 -17.37 4.45 -7.02
N GLN A 64 -17.92 5.64 -6.91
CA GLN A 64 -19.08 5.94 -6.07
C GLN A 64 -20.33 5.16 -6.55
N PRO A 65 -21.39 5.10 -5.75
CA PRO A 65 -22.65 4.46 -6.17
C PRO A 65 -23.24 5.00 -7.49
N ASN A 66 -23.00 6.29 -7.78
CA ASN A 66 -23.41 6.94 -9.04
C ASN A 66 -22.46 6.68 -10.22
N GLY A 67 -21.38 5.89 -10.03
CA GLY A 67 -20.39 5.58 -11.04
C GLY A 67 -19.23 6.55 -11.16
N THR A 68 -19.24 7.69 -10.47
CA THR A 68 -18.15 8.68 -10.51
C THR A 68 -16.87 8.07 -9.95
N PHE A 69 -15.78 8.16 -10.70
CA PHE A 69 -14.46 7.74 -10.23
C PHE A 69 -13.92 8.71 -9.19
N VAL A 70 -13.17 8.20 -8.22
CA VAL A 70 -12.49 8.97 -7.18
C VAL A 70 -11.11 8.40 -6.92
N LEU A 71 -10.18 9.30 -6.62
CA LEU A 71 -8.83 8.97 -6.17
C LEU A 71 -8.44 9.93 -5.05
N VAL A 72 -7.88 9.40 -3.97
CA VAL A 72 -7.47 10.21 -2.83
C VAL A 72 -6.35 9.53 -2.03
N GLY A 73 -5.47 10.32 -1.42
CA GLY A 73 -4.52 9.83 -0.43
C GLY A 73 -5.17 9.52 0.92
N LYS A 74 -4.50 8.76 1.76
CA LYS A 74 -4.98 8.30 3.08
C LYS A 74 -5.60 9.43 3.93
N ASN A 75 -5.00 10.61 3.94
CA ASN A 75 -5.46 11.74 4.77
C ASN A 75 -6.77 12.37 4.26
N GLY A 76 -7.11 12.19 3.00
CA GLY A 76 -8.34 12.69 2.37
C GLY A 76 -9.50 11.71 2.43
N TRP A 77 -9.25 10.44 2.75
CA TRP A 77 -10.28 9.41 2.79
C TRP A 77 -11.43 9.78 3.73
N GLY A 78 -12.64 9.67 3.23
CA GLY A 78 -13.86 10.03 3.97
C GLY A 78 -14.07 11.53 4.23
N LYS A 79 -13.14 12.40 3.80
CA LYS A 79 -13.22 13.85 4.00
C LYS A 79 -13.32 14.62 2.69
N ARG A 80 -12.39 14.37 1.78
CA ARG A 80 -12.33 14.99 0.47
C ARG A 80 -11.87 13.94 -0.55
N MET A 81 -12.81 13.43 -1.31
CA MET A 81 -12.60 12.43 -2.36
C MET A 81 -12.50 13.16 -3.69
N SER A 82 -11.31 13.24 -4.27
CA SER A 82 -11.11 13.96 -5.53
C SER A 82 -11.74 13.21 -6.69
N THR A 83 -12.52 13.92 -7.49
CA THR A 83 -13.27 13.40 -8.65
C THR A 83 -12.69 13.84 -9.98
N THR A 84 -11.69 14.72 -9.96
CA THR A 84 -10.93 15.17 -11.12
C THR A 84 -9.44 15.25 -10.80
N PRO A 85 -8.55 15.20 -11.81
CA PRO A 85 -7.11 15.41 -11.64
C PRO A 85 -6.77 16.76 -10.99
N GLU A 86 -7.50 17.83 -11.37
CA GLU A 86 -7.31 19.18 -10.85
C GLU A 86 -7.66 19.25 -9.37
N ASP A 87 -8.80 18.68 -8.96
CA ASP A 87 -9.22 18.65 -7.56
C ASP A 87 -8.21 17.87 -6.70
N LEU A 88 -7.66 16.76 -7.23
CA LEU A 88 -6.60 16.00 -6.57
C LEU A 88 -5.32 16.81 -6.41
N SER A 89 -4.90 17.53 -7.48
CA SER A 89 -3.74 18.42 -7.44
C SER A 89 -3.91 19.53 -6.42
N ASP A 90 -5.03 20.21 -6.45
CA ASP A 90 -5.36 21.28 -5.51
C ASP A 90 -5.37 20.79 -4.06
N TYR A 91 -5.94 19.61 -3.82
CA TYR A 91 -5.90 18.99 -2.49
C TYR A 91 -4.46 18.76 -2.02
N ILE A 92 -3.61 18.18 -2.86
CA ILE A 92 -2.20 17.89 -2.51
C ILE A 92 -1.43 19.19 -2.23
N LEU A 93 -1.61 20.20 -3.05
CA LEU A 93 -0.90 21.47 -2.92
C LEU A 93 -1.33 22.25 -1.67
N ASN A 94 -2.62 22.19 -1.31
CA ASN A 94 -3.19 22.94 -0.17
C ASN A 94 -3.08 22.22 1.18
N THR A 95 -2.76 20.93 1.22
CA THR A 95 -2.69 20.16 2.48
C THR A 95 -1.34 20.24 3.21
N GLY A 96 -0.41 21.07 2.77
CA GLY A 96 0.91 21.19 3.39
C GLY A 96 1.56 22.54 3.25
N LYS A 97 2.66 22.71 3.96
CA LYS A 97 3.49 23.92 3.89
C LYS A 97 4.35 23.81 2.62
N GLY A 98 3.92 24.43 1.52
CA GLY A 98 4.63 24.82 0.31
C GLY A 98 5.98 24.18 -0.08
N GLU A 99 6.15 22.90 0.06
CA GLU A 99 7.39 22.20 -0.25
C GLU A 99 7.45 21.85 -1.75
N ASP A 100 8.57 22.08 -2.41
CA ASP A 100 8.72 21.89 -3.87
C ASP A 100 8.39 20.46 -4.34
N TRP A 101 8.70 19.43 -3.55
CA TRP A 101 8.35 18.05 -3.86
C TRP A 101 6.83 17.82 -4.02
N ARG A 102 5.99 18.66 -3.42
CA ARG A 102 4.52 18.56 -3.54
C ARG A 102 4.03 18.91 -4.93
N LYS A 103 4.70 19.83 -5.63
CA LYS A 103 4.35 20.19 -7.01
C LYS A 103 4.58 19.02 -7.95
N GLU A 104 5.75 18.41 -7.84
CA GLU A 104 6.06 17.22 -8.64
C GLU A 104 5.13 16.05 -8.30
N PHE A 105 4.86 15.85 -7.01
CA PHE A 105 3.94 14.82 -6.55
C PHE A 105 2.51 15.07 -7.04
N ALA A 106 2.00 16.31 -6.95
CA ALA A 106 0.67 16.67 -7.44
C ALA A 106 0.54 16.44 -8.95
N ALA A 107 1.54 16.85 -9.73
CA ALA A 107 1.57 16.61 -11.18
C ALA A 107 1.57 15.13 -11.50
N GLY A 108 2.38 14.33 -10.79
CA GLY A 108 2.42 12.88 -10.92
C GLY A 108 1.10 12.21 -10.58
N MET A 109 0.45 12.65 -9.50
CA MET A 109 -0.84 12.11 -9.07
C MET A 109 -1.98 12.49 -10.03
N SER A 110 -1.95 13.69 -10.62
CA SER A 110 -2.90 14.09 -11.67
C SER A 110 -2.76 13.20 -12.91
N SER A 111 -1.53 12.90 -13.33
CA SER A 111 -1.28 11.97 -14.44
C SER A 111 -1.76 10.55 -14.12
N LEU A 112 -1.54 10.11 -12.88
CA LEU A 112 -1.98 8.79 -12.42
C LEU A 112 -3.51 8.68 -12.36
N PHE A 113 -4.22 9.77 -12.08
CA PHE A 113 -5.68 9.79 -11.98
C PHE A 113 -6.33 9.24 -13.24
N ALA A 114 -5.98 9.76 -14.40
CA ALA A 114 -6.55 9.32 -15.70
C ALA A 114 -6.25 7.83 -15.98
N ILE A 115 -5.01 7.39 -15.71
CA ILE A 115 -4.61 5.99 -15.91
C ILE A 115 -5.43 5.06 -15.01
N MET A 116 -5.64 5.44 -13.76
CA MET A 116 -6.40 4.63 -12.80
C MET A 116 -7.90 4.64 -13.10
N GLU A 117 -8.45 5.77 -13.56
CA GLU A 117 -9.83 5.86 -13.98
C GLU A 117 -10.11 4.93 -15.16
N ASP A 118 -9.27 4.96 -16.19
CA ASP A 118 -9.37 4.10 -17.37
C ASP A 118 -9.22 2.61 -17.04
N SER A 119 -8.33 2.31 -16.07
CA SER A 119 -8.07 0.93 -15.63
C SER A 119 -9.13 0.39 -14.66
N THR A 120 -9.99 1.25 -14.11
CA THR A 120 -11.03 0.85 -13.15
C THR A 120 -12.33 0.55 -13.87
N PRO A 121 -12.88 -0.69 -13.80
CA PRO A 121 -14.09 -1.07 -14.52
C PRO A 121 -15.24 -0.08 -14.30
N ALA A 122 -15.96 0.24 -15.37
CA ALA A 122 -17.06 1.22 -15.35
C ALA A 122 -18.25 0.78 -14.47
N ASP A 123 -18.43 -0.53 -14.33
CA ASP A 123 -19.48 -1.15 -13.52
C ASP A 123 -19.05 -1.40 -12.06
N MET A 124 -17.76 -1.18 -11.73
CA MET A 124 -17.29 -1.25 -10.34
C MET A 124 -18.09 -0.29 -9.46
N ARG A 125 -18.46 -0.75 -8.26
CA ARG A 125 -19.00 0.09 -7.20
C ARG A 125 -18.27 -0.26 -5.91
N GLY A 126 -17.74 0.77 -5.24
CA GLY A 126 -16.92 0.60 -4.05
C GLY A 126 -15.48 1.05 -4.28
N TYR A 127 -14.63 0.74 -3.32
CA TYR A 127 -13.29 1.30 -3.23
C TYR A 127 -12.25 0.24 -2.94
N VAL A 128 -11.05 0.48 -3.45
CA VAL A 128 -9.85 -0.30 -3.17
C VAL A 128 -8.83 0.64 -2.52
N TYR A 129 -7.95 0.11 -1.72
CA TYR A 129 -6.80 0.85 -1.22
C TYR A 129 -5.52 0.05 -1.41
N GLY A 130 -4.42 0.75 -1.53
CA GLY A 130 -3.10 0.16 -1.66
C GLY A 130 -2.00 1.19 -1.57
N ASP A 131 -0.80 0.70 -1.39
CA ASP A 131 0.40 1.53 -1.36
C ASP A 131 1.02 1.58 -2.75
N LEU A 132 1.37 2.79 -3.22
CA LEU A 132 2.09 2.95 -4.48
C LEU A 132 3.53 2.44 -4.33
N LEU A 133 3.94 1.54 -5.21
CA LEU A 133 5.32 1.07 -5.29
C LEU A 133 6.19 2.00 -6.14
N CYS A 134 5.58 2.62 -7.14
CA CYS A 134 6.20 3.65 -7.97
C CYS A 134 5.13 4.62 -8.47
N HIS A 135 5.54 5.82 -8.84
CA HIS A 135 4.70 6.86 -9.43
C HIS A 135 5.60 7.83 -10.24
N PRO A 136 5.07 8.74 -11.04
CA PRO A 136 5.88 9.63 -11.91
C PRO A 136 7.00 10.38 -11.19
N GLY A 137 6.82 10.81 -9.93
CA GLY A 137 7.88 11.44 -9.13
C GLY A 137 8.89 10.46 -8.49
N LYS A 138 8.60 9.16 -8.52
CA LYS A 138 9.48 8.06 -8.08
C LYS A 138 9.30 6.86 -9.01
N PRO A 139 9.77 6.95 -10.26
CA PRO A 139 9.55 5.90 -11.25
C PRO A 139 10.36 4.65 -10.94
N ALA A 140 9.88 3.51 -11.40
CA ALA A 140 10.69 2.32 -11.45
C ALA A 140 11.76 2.45 -12.55
N VAL A 141 12.96 1.95 -12.26
CA VAL A 141 14.06 1.87 -13.24
C VAL A 141 14.06 0.46 -13.81
N LYS A 142 13.82 0.35 -15.11
CA LYS A 142 13.82 -0.93 -15.83
C LYS A 142 15.13 -1.12 -16.57
N ASN A 143 15.86 -2.17 -16.22
CA ASN A 143 17.05 -2.66 -16.92
C ASN A 143 16.71 -3.96 -17.67
N LYS A 144 17.70 -4.49 -18.41
CA LYS A 144 17.53 -5.75 -19.16
C LYS A 144 17.04 -6.91 -18.28
N ASP A 145 17.61 -7.05 -17.09
CA ASP A 145 17.41 -8.22 -16.23
C ASP A 145 16.70 -7.89 -14.92
N SER A 146 16.38 -6.61 -14.66
CA SER A 146 15.81 -6.18 -13.40
C SER A 146 14.93 -4.95 -13.51
N ILE A 147 13.97 -4.87 -12.60
CA ILE A 147 13.13 -3.70 -12.33
C ILE A 147 13.41 -3.28 -10.90
N THR A 148 13.89 -2.06 -10.71
CA THR A 148 14.25 -1.52 -9.39
C THR A 148 13.38 -0.32 -9.07
N PHE A 149 12.85 -0.26 -7.84
CA PHE A 149 12.03 0.84 -7.36
C PHE A 149 12.24 1.06 -5.86
N LYS A 150 12.06 2.31 -5.42
CA LYS A 150 12.26 2.72 -4.02
C LYS A 150 11.09 3.58 -3.54
N PRO A 151 9.98 2.96 -3.11
CA PRO A 151 8.80 3.71 -2.67
C PRO A 151 9.05 4.49 -1.37
N ASN A 152 9.83 3.94 -0.47
CA ASN A 152 10.17 4.52 0.85
C ASN A 152 11.68 4.41 1.14
N ASN A 153 12.08 3.91 2.29
CA ASN A 153 13.48 3.70 2.68
C ASN A 153 14.05 2.39 2.11
N VAL A 154 13.19 1.46 1.67
CA VAL A 154 13.60 0.17 1.14
C VAL A 154 13.68 0.23 -0.38
N THR A 155 14.76 -0.31 -0.94
CA THR A 155 14.90 -0.52 -2.38
C THR A 155 14.57 -1.96 -2.71
N TYR A 156 13.64 -2.13 -3.64
CA TYR A 156 13.24 -3.43 -4.17
C TYR A 156 13.83 -3.64 -5.54
N THR A 157 14.32 -4.85 -5.80
CA THR A 157 14.77 -5.25 -7.13
C THR A 157 14.11 -6.58 -7.49
N VAL A 158 13.42 -6.59 -8.62
CA VAL A 158 12.71 -7.76 -9.15
C VAL A 158 13.40 -8.21 -10.43
N ASN A 159 13.64 -9.51 -10.57
CA ASN A 159 14.14 -10.06 -11.83
C ASN A 159 13.04 -9.90 -12.90
N SER A 160 13.35 -9.22 -14.02
CA SER A 160 12.41 -8.94 -15.10
C SER A 160 11.86 -10.21 -15.78
N GLN A 161 12.59 -11.33 -15.69
CA GLN A 161 12.20 -12.62 -16.26
C GLN A 161 11.35 -13.47 -15.29
N SER A 162 11.24 -13.06 -14.03
CA SER A 162 10.38 -13.76 -13.06
C SER A 162 8.89 -13.56 -13.40
N PRO A 163 8.00 -14.48 -12.96
CA PRO A 163 6.55 -14.32 -13.16
C PRO A 163 5.99 -12.98 -12.64
N LEU A 164 6.61 -12.43 -11.58
CA LEU A 164 6.27 -11.12 -11.05
C LEU A 164 6.80 -10.00 -11.95
N GLY A 165 8.07 -10.07 -12.36
CA GLY A 165 8.70 -9.04 -13.21
C GLY A 165 8.04 -8.92 -14.58
N GLN A 166 7.49 -10.02 -15.11
CA GLN A 166 6.74 -10.02 -16.38
C GLN A 166 5.38 -9.32 -16.27
N LYS A 167 4.85 -9.14 -15.06
CA LYS A 167 3.58 -8.44 -14.78
C LYS A 167 3.77 -6.97 -14.44
N MET A 168 5.01 -6.52 -14.25
CA MET A 168 5.38 -5.14 -13.96
C MET A 168 5.87 -4.42 -15.22
#